data_04aa7e1c69b0d3fb8ab82efbf41ab352
#
_entry.id   04aa7e1c69b0d3fb8ab82efbf41ab352
#
_cell.length_a   1.000
_cell.length_b   1.000
_cell.length_c   1.000
_cell.angle_alpha   90.00
_cell.angle_beta   90.00
_cell.angle_gamma   90.00
#
_symmetry.space_group_name_H-M   'P 1'
#
loop_
_entity.id
_entity.type
_entity.pdbx_description
1 polymer ?
#
loop_
_entity_poly.entity_id
_entity_poly.type
_entity_poly.pdbx_seq_one_letter_code
_entity_poly.pdbx_strand_id
1 'polypeptide(L)'
;MRGRPKLLRASSVLTVPAAVVTPAPPPTDRPLTVGISTRNRRDVLLRSLRSLRHVEPLTDRVIVFDDGSDAPVEPGLREALGEDAPPRLSVVRHEAAAGVSAGRNRIAREARTPWVLYLDDDAVLLSPDAVRAGIAVLERDPAVAAVAFPQSDEGGRLLPPGAQPSAATEPSLVRSFIGFAHLVRREAVLAAGGYREVLQINGEERELSLRLLDAGHRIVYLPDAPIAHLASQAGRDLNHYLFQVVRNDVLAAMLNEPLPLAVASVPVRLWRYFPMRRGWGADDPGGFGRIVRALAEALPRVRRERSPVRWSTLREWRRLAQSPPYHPPDAP
;
A
#
# COMPACT_ATOMS: atom_id res chain seq x y z
N MET A 1 45.10 29.87 43.06
CA MET A 1 44.91 29.80 41.61
C MET A 1 44.58 28.39 41.23
N ARG A 2 43.31 28.07 40.99
CA ARG A 2 42.90 26.73 40.56
C ARG A 2 42.20 26.86 39.22
N GLY A 3 42.82 26.35 38.15
CA GLY A 3 42.32 26.36 36.79
C GLY A 3 41.11 25.44 36.62
N ARG A 4 40.04 25.95 35.99
CA ARG A 4 38.87 25.19 35.56
C ARG A 4 39.16 24.52 34.21
N PRO A 5 38.78 23.22 33.99
CA PRO A 5 38.90 22.59 32.72
C PRO A 5 37.79 23.05 31.75
N LYS A 6 38.17 23.39 30.53
CA LYS A 6 37.26 23.69 29.39
C LYS A 6 36.64 22.39 28.92
N LEU A 7 35.33 22.28 29.00
CA LEU A 7 34.53 21.27 28.33
C LEU A 7 34.46 21.58 26.81
N LEU A 8 35.12 20.75 26.02
CA LEU A 8 34.96 20.70 24.57
C LEU A 8 33.63 19.99 24.25
N ARG A 9 32.68 20.74 23.70
CA ARG A 9 31.47 20.19 23.09
C ARG A 9 31.85 19.65 21.71
N ALA A 10 31.92 18.32 21.56
CA ALA A 10 31.91 17.67 20.25
C ALA A 10 30.47 17.57 19.74
N SER A 11 30.11 18.42 18.79
CA SER A 11 28.88 18.26 18.01
C SER A 11 29.14 17.21 16.91
N SER A 12 28.76 15.97 17.17
CA SER A 12 28.71 14.95 16.14
C SER A 12 27.45 15.18 15.29
N VAL A 13 27.62 15.83 14.14
CA VAL A 13 26.63 15.83 13.07
C VAL A 13 26.58 14.42 12.50
N LEU A 14 25.53 13.67 12.80
CA LEU A 14 25.23 12.41 12.14
C LEU A 14 24.83 12.71 10.71
N THR A 15 25.78 12.58 9.79
CA THR A 15 25.53 12.57 8.35
C THR A 15 24.79 11.28 8.02
N VAL A 16 23.51 11.40 7.68
CA VAL A 16 22.73 10.30 7.10
C VAL A 16 23.35 10.01 5.74
N PRO A 17 23.83 8.77 5.46
CA PRO A 17 24.37 8.46 4.15
C PRO A 17 23.26 8.62 3.11
N ALA A 18 23.57 9.35 2.02
CA ALA A 18 22.70 9.44 0.85
C ALA A 18 22.38 8.03 0.37
N ALA A 19 21.09 7.76 0.16
CA ALA A 19 20.64 6.49 -0.39
C ALA A 19 21.38 6.26 -1.72
N VAL A 20 22.10 5.16 -1.80
CA VAL A 20 22.70 4.68 -3.04
C VAL A 20 21.54 4.34 -3.97
N VAL A 21 21.27 5.23 -4.93
CA VAL A 21 20.34 4.96 -6.02
C VAL A 21 21.01 3.90 -6.88
N THR A 22 20.61 2.65 -6.70
CA THR A 22 21.02 1.58 -7.61
C THR A 22 20.41 1.89 -8.98
N PRO A 23 21.18 1.96 -10.07
CA PRO A 23 20.62 2.23 -11.39
C PRO A 23 19.55 1.21 -11.74
N ALA A 24 18.51 1.65 -12.44
CA ALA A 24 17.43 0.79 -12.89
C ALA A 24 18.03 -0.41 -13.66
N PRO A 25 17.57 -1.63 -13.38
CA PRO A 25 18.02 -2.78 -14.16
C PRO A 25 17.65 -2.57 -15.64
N PRO A 26 18.45 -3.11 -16.57
CA PRO A 26 18.14 -3.02 -17.99
C PRO A 26 16.74 -3.56 -18.28
N PRO A 27 16.05 -3.02 -19.31
CA PRO A 27 14.72 -3.49 -19.68
C PRO A 27 14.76 -5.00 -19.91
N THR A 28 13.97 -5.74 -19.15
CA THR A 28 13.78 -7.16 -19.30
C THR A 28 12.52 -7.39 -20.12
N ASP A 29 12.46 -8.43 -20.93
CA ASP A 29 11.23 -8.85 -21.64
C ASP A 29 10.07 -9.13 -20.65
N ARG A 30 10.38 -9.23 -19.36
CA ARG A 30 9.43 -9.45 -18.25
C ARG A 30 9.54 -8.35 -17.20
N PRO A 31 8.85 -7.20 -17.40
CA PRO A 31 9.06 -6.01 -16.58
C PRO A 31 8.33 -6.04 -15.23
N LEU A 32 7.64 -7.13 -14.88
CA LEU A 32 6.73 -7.20 -13.76
C LEU A 32 7.22 -8.15 -12.65
N THR A 33 7.19 -7.70 -11.41
CA THR A 33 7.15 -8.54 -10.22
C THR A 33 5.73 -8.55 -9.66
N VAL A 34 5.19 -9.73 -9.34
CA VAL A 34 3.92 -9.86 -8.62
C VAL A 34 4.21 -10.14 -7.15
N GLY A 35 3.60 -9.37 -6.26
CA GLY A 35 3.74 -9.50 -4.82
C GLY A 35 2.41 -9.78 -4.13
N ILE A 36 2.35 -10.81 -3.30
CA ILE A 36 1.14 -11.20 -2.56
C ILE A 36 1.50 -11.37 -1.09
N SER A 37 0.77 -10.69 -0.19
CA SER A 37 0.87 -10.93 1.25
C SER A 37 -0.27 -11.84 1.69
N THR A 38 0.03 -12.82 2.56
CA THR A 38 -0.96 -13.76 3.07
C THR A 38 -0.70 -14.12 4.52
N ARG A 39 -1.75 -14.50 5.25
CA ARG A 39 -1.65 -15.06 6.61
C ARG A 39 -2.81 -16.00 6.88
N ASN A 40 -2.50 -17.27 7.18
CA ASN A 40 -3.49 -18.32 7.52
C ASN A 40 -4.58 -18.54 6.44
N ARG A 41 -4.29 -18.24 5.15
CA ARG A 41 -5.27 -18.28 4.06
C ARG A 41 -4.75 -19.01 2.82
N ARG A 42 -4.08 -20.16 3.04
CA ARG A 42 -3.40 -20.91 1.97
C ARG A 42 -4.33 -21.26 0.80
N ASP A 43 -5.54 -21.69 1.06
CA ASP A 43 -6.48 -22.12 0.00
C ASP A 43 -6.93 -20.93 -0.87
N VAL A 44 -7.11 -19.77 -0.24
CA VAL A 44 -7.43 -18.52 -0.94
C VAL A 44 -6.25 -18.07 -1.78
N LEU A 45 -5.03 -18.12 -1.23
CA LEU A 45 -3.78 -17.81 -1.92
C LEU A 45 -3.58 -18.68 -3.17
N LEU A 46 -3.86 -20.00 -3.11
CA LEU A 46 -3.75 -20.91 -4.24
C LEU A 46 -4.60 -20.43 -5.44
N ARG A 47 -5.78 -19.91 -5.18
CA ARG A 47 -6.67 -19.37 -6.20
C ARG A 47 -6.11 -18.11 -6.87
N SER A 48 -5.59 -17.18 -6.07
CA SER A 48 -4.89 -16.00 -6.58
C SER A 48 -3.69 -16.39 -7.43
N LEU A 49 -2.83 -17.28 -6.94
CA LEU A 49 -1.64 -17.74 -7.66
C LEU A 49 -1.96 -18.41 -9.00
N ARG A 50 -3.01 -19.24 -9.08
CA ARG A 50 -3.44 -19.86 -10.35
C ARG A 50 -3.85 -18.83 -11.40
N SER A 51 -4.42 -17.69 -10.97
CA SER A 51 -4.82 -16.62 -11.88
C SER A 51 -3.63 -15.92 -12.55
N LEU A 52 -2.43 -16.04 -11.98
CA LEU A 52 -1.23 -15.37 -12.49
C LEU A 52 -0.76 -15.93 -13.86
N ARG A 53 -1.28 -17.09 -14.29
CA ARG A 53 -1.06 -17.59 -15.67
C ARG A 53 -1.43 -16.55 -16.73
N HIS A 54 -2.40 -15.67 -16.46
CA HIS A 54 -2.80 -14.60 -17.38
C HIS A 54 -1.69 -13.56 -17.64
N VAL A 55 -0.78 -13.38 -16.70
CA VAL A 55 0.31 -12.40 -16.77
C VAL A 55 1.70 -13.04 -16.75
N GLU A 56 1.79 -14.37 -16.85
CA GLU A 56 3.04 -15.11 -16.85
C GLU A 56 4.06 -14.57 -17.88
N PRO A 57 3.68 -14.23 -19.14
CA PRO A 57 4.63 -13.68 -20.10
C PRO A 57 5.23 -12.33 -19.72
N LEU A 58 4.56 -11.56 -18.88
CA LEU A 58 5.01 -10.26 -18.39
C LEU A 58 5.80 -10.36 -17.08
N THR A 59 5.70 -11.50 -16.37
CA THR A 59 6.14 -11.65 -14.98
C THR A 59 7.55 -12.23 -14.92
N ASP A 60 8.50 -11.48 -14.33
CA ASP A 60 9.84 -11.98 -14.01
C ASP A 60 9.79 -12.92 -12.80
N ARG A 61 9.09 -12.55 -11.73
CA ARG A 61 8.96 -13.37 -10.52
C ARG A 61 7.68 -13.10 -9.75
N VAL A 62 7.29 -14.08 -8.95
CA VAL A 62 6.23 -13.96 -7.95
C VAL A 62 6.83 -14.10 -6.56
N ILE A 63 6.52 -13.16 -5.68
CA ILE A 63 6.97 -13.14 -4.28
C ILE A 63 5.74 -13.21 -3.38
N VAL A 64 5.60 -14.29 -2.65
CA VAL A 64 4.60 -14.44 -1.59
C VAL A 64 5.24 -14.08 -0.25
N PHE A 65 4.64 -13.15 0.47
CA PHE A 65 5.03 -12.81 1.83
C PHE A 65 4.07 -13.51 2.81
N ASP A 66 4.59 -14.52 3.51
CA ASP A 66 3.87 -15.22 4.58
C ASP A 66 4.05 -14.43 5.89
N ASP A 67 3.03 -13.70 6.28
CA ASP A 67 3.02 -12.80 7.44
C ASP A 67 2.80 -13.56 8.76
N GLY A 68 3.65 -14.53 9.04
CA GLY A 68 3.60 -15.29 10.29
C GLY A 68 2.36 -16.18 10.39
N SER A 69 2.04 -16.95 9.34
CA SER A 69 1.00 -17.97 9.41
C SER A 69 1.34 -19.02 10.47
N ASP A 70 0.33 -19.56 11.15
CA ASP A 70 0.49 -20.62 12.16
C ASP A 70 1.16 -21.86 11.55
N ALA A 71 0.72 -22.26 10.34
CA ALA A 71 1.41 -23.22 9.50
C ALA A 71 2.04 -22.49 8.30
N PRO A 72 3.35 -22.69 8.01
CA PRO A 72 3.99 -22.10 6.84
C PRO A 72 3.22 -22.43 5.56
N VAL A 73 3.06 -21.44 4.66
CA VAL A 73 2.32 -21.65 3.40
C VAL A 73 3.15 -22.36 2.33
N GLU A 74 4.49 -22.29 2.42
CA GLU A 74 5.41 -22.79 1.39
C GLU A 74 5.37 -24.32 1.18
N PRO A 75 5.37 -25.16 2.24
CA PRO A 75 5.40 -26.61 2.04
C PRO A 75 4.24 -27.10 1.17
N GLY A 76 4.56 -27.81 0.06
CA GLY A 76 3.58 -28.33 -0.88
C GLY A 76 2.82 -27.27 -1.70
N LEU A 77 3.22 -25.99 -1.66
CA LEU A 77 2.54 -24.93 -2.44
C LEU A 77 2.71 -25.17 -3.95
N ARG A 78 3.92 -25.49 -4.41
CA ARG A 78 4.19 -25.79 -5.82
C ARG A 78 3.49 -27.07 -6.29
N GLU A 79 3.46 -28.11 -5.45
CA GLU A 79 2.75 -29.34 -5.73
C GLU A 79 1.24 -29.11 -5.88
N ALA A 80 0.64 -28.31 -4.98
CA ALA A 80 -0.78 -27.97 -5.05
C ALA A 80 -1.15 -27.10 -6.27
N LEU A 81 -0.20 -26.34 -6.81
CA LEU A 81 -0.37 -25.53 -8.01
C LEU A 81 -0.17 -26.36 -9.29
N GLY A 82 0.68 -27.40 -9.26
CA GLY A 82 1.00 -28.22 -10.44
C GLY A 82 1.54 -27.36 -11.59
N GLU A 83 0.95 -27.52 -12.77
CA GLU A 83 1.32 -26.77 -13.98
C GLU A 83 0.97 -25.27 -13.90
N ASP A 84 0.04 -24.89 -13.04
CA ASP A 84 -0.31 -23.49 -12.79
C ASP A 84 0.70 -22.76 -11.87
N ALA A 85 1.77 -23.42 -11.42
CA ALA A 85 2.77 -22.80 -10.58
C ALA A 85 3.51 -21.68 -11.33
N PRO A 86 3.44 -20.42 -10.85
CA PRO A 86 4.13 -19.32 -11.52
C PRO A 86 5.63 -19.57 -11.60
N PRO A 87 6.29 -19.14 -12.69
CA PRO A 87 7.74 -19.22 -12.79
C PRO A 87 8.39 -18.36 -11.68
N ARG A 88 9.53 -18.84 -11.17
CA ARG A 88 10.28 -18.13 -10.11
C ARG A 88 9.42 -17.71 -8.91
N LEU A 89 8.44 -18.55 -8.52
CA LEU A 89 7.70 -18.38 -7.27
C LEU A 89 8.65 -18.50 -6.08
N SER A 90 8.66 -17.52 -5.21
CA SER A 90 9.39 -17.51 -3.94
C SER A 90 8.46 -17.15 -2.79
N VAL A 91 8.67 -17.77 -1.64
CA VAL A 91 7.96 -17.47 -0.41
C VAL A 91 8.95 -16.87 0.59
N VAL A 92 8.62 -15.70 1.10
CA VAL A 92 9.38 -15.03 2.17
C VAL A 92 8.54 -15.08 3.42
N ARG A 93 8.96 -15.87 4.39
CA ARG A 93 8.25 -16.00 5.66
C ARG A 93 8.76 -14.99 6.68
N HIS A 94 7.86 -14.38 7.41
CA HIS A 94 8.12 -13.62 8.62
C HIS A 94 7.66 -14.43 9.83
N GLU A 95 8.43 -14.45 10.92
CA GLU A 95 8.16 -15.28 12.11
C GLU A 95 6.92 -14.83 12.89
N ALA A 96 6.61 -13.55 12.86
CA ALA A 96 5.46 -12.96 13.54
C ALA A 96 4.72 -12.00 12.61
N ALA A 97 3.44 -11.80 12.86
CA ALA A 97 2.64 -10.86 12.07
C ALA A 97 3.22 -9.44 12.11
N ALA A 98 3.68 -8.97 10.98
CA ALA A 98 4.24 -7.62 10.78
C ALA A 98 3.27 -6.68 10.04
N GLY A 99 2.24 -7.24 9.41
CA GLY A 99 1.22 -6.54 8.64
C GLY A 99 1.58 -6.36 7.16
N VAL A 100 0.56 -6.08 6.36
CA VAL A 100 0.68 -5.98 4.90
C VAL A 100 1.67 -4.91 4.44
N SER A 101 1.82 -3.82 5.20
CA SER A 101 2.81 -2.77 4.93
C SER A 101 4.24 -3.30 4.92
N ALA A 102 4.60 -4.16 5.88
CA ALA A 102 5.92 -4.80 5.95
C ALA A 102 6.12 -5.77 4.79
N GLY A 103 5.09 -6.56 4.45
CA GLY A 103 5.10 -7.45 3.30
C GLY A 103 5.35 -6.72 1.99
N ARG A 104 4.59 -5.65 1.72
CA ARG A 104 4.76 -4.82 0.51
C ARG A 104 6.14 -4.18 0.44
N ASN A 105 6.68 -3.71 1.55
CA ASN A 105 8.03 -3.18 1.61
C ASN A 105 9.09 -4.27 1.32
N ARG A 106 8.91 -5.46 1.87
CA ARG A 106 9.80 -6.58 1.62
C ARG A 106 9.79 -6.96 0.14
N ILE A 107 8.62 -7.08 -0.46
CA ILE A 107 8.43 -7.36 -1.88
C ILE A 107 9.11 -6.28 -2.74
N ALA A 108 8.88 -4.98 -2.44
CA ALA A 108 9.51 -3.88 -3.20
C ALA A 108 11.04 -3.92 -3.15
N ARG A 109 11.63 -4.31 -2.02
CA ARG A 109 13.09 -4.43 -1.88
C ARG A 109 13.66 -5.61 -2.67
N GLU A 110 12.95 -6.73 -2.72
CA GLU A 110 13.38 -7.95 -3.44
C GLU A 110 13.08 -7.92 -4.93
N ALA A 111 12.08 -7.15 -5.35
CA ALA A 111 11.76 -6.96 -6.76
C ALA A 111 12.95 -6.33 -7.49
N ARG A 112 13.20 -6.81 -8.73
CA ARG A 112 14.27 -6.31 -9.61
C ARG A 112 13.73 -5.64 -10.87
N THR A 113 12.42 -5.68 -11.04
CA THR A 113 11.68 -5.13 -12.18
C THR A 113 11.24 -3.70 -11.90
N PRO A 114 11.00 -2.88 -12.94
CA PRO A 114 10.52 -1.51 -12.77
C PRO A 114 9.11 -1.43 -12.18
N TRP A 115 8.28 -2.46 -12.42
CA TRP A 115 6.89 -2.49 -11.99
C TRP A 115 6.65 -3.59 -10.95
N VAL A 116 5.82 -3.26 -9.95
CA VAL A 116 5.35 -4.24 -8.95
C VAL A 116 3.83 -4.21 -8.93
N LEU A 117 3.22 -5.33 -9.24
CA LEU A 117 1.80 -5.58 -9.04
C LEU A 117 1.61 -6.18 -7.64
N TYR A 118 0.98 -5.43 -6.75
CA TYR A 118 0.55 -5.97 -5.48
C TYR A 118 -0.87 -6.50 -5.60
N LEU A 119 -1.08 -7.68 -5.09
CA LEU A 119 -2.39 -8.33 -4.97
C LEU A 119 -2.59 -8.78 -3.52
N ASP A 120 -3.81 -8.66 -3.02
CA ASP A 120 -4.21 -9.40 -1.83
C ASP A 120 -4.37 -10.89 -2.20
N ASP A 121 -4.31 -11.78 -1.22
CA ASP A 121 -4.38 -13.23 -1.46
C ASP A 121 -5.75 -13.70 -1.97
N ASP A 122 -6.79 -12.83 -1.94
CA ASP A 122 -8.12 -13.03 -2.49
C ASP A 122 -8.40 -12.19 -3.76
N ALA A 123 -7.39 -11.56 -4.33
CA ALA A 123 -7.48 -10.93 -5.63
C ALA A 123 -7.19 -11.94 -6.75
N VAL A 124 -7.98 -11.92 -7.82
CA VAL A 124 -7.90 -12.86 -8.94
C VAL A 124 -7.89 -12.09 -10.26
N LEU A 125 -6.89 -12.35 -11.09
CA LEU A 125 -6.82 -11.80 -12.44
C LEU A 125 -7.77 -12.58 -13.37
N LEU A 126 -8.67 -11.86 -14.04
CA LEU A 126 -9.62 -12.46 -14.99
C LEU A 126 -9.05 -12.51 -16.41
N SER A 127 -8.15 -11.59 -16.74
CA SER A 127 -7.43 -11.50 -18.02
C SER A 127 -6.10 -10.76 -17.82
N PRO A 128 -5.20 -10.72 -18.82
CA PRO A 128 -3.99 -9.92 -18.75
C PRO A 128 -4.24 -8.42 -18.97
N ASP A 129 -5.42 -8.01 -19.42
CA ASP A 129 -5.68 -6.70 -19.99
C ASP A 129 -5.54 -5.58 -18.95
N ALA A 130 -6.03 -5.81 -17.73
CA ALA A 130 -5.88 -4.84 -16.64
C ALA A 130 -4.41 -4.50 -16.37
N VAL A 131 -3.57 -5.53 -16.29
CA VAL A 131 -2.13 -5.37 -16.01
C VAL A 131 -1.41 -4.73 -17.19
N ARG A 132 -1.72 -5.14 -18.43
CA ARG A 132 -1.17 -4.53 -19.65
C ARG A 132 -1.52 -3.05 -19.76
N ALA A 133 -2.79 -2.69 -19.54
CA ALA A 133 -3.23 -1.29 -19.53
C ALA A 133 -2.50 -0.47 -18.46
N GLY A 134 -2.33 -1.04 -17.27
CA GLY A 134 -1.59 -0.38 -16.19
C GLY A 134 -0.11 -0.17 -16.53
N ILE A 135 0.56 -1.18 -17.10
CA ILE A 135 1.96 -1.06 -17.56
C ILE A 135 2.07 0.03 -18.62
N ALA A 136 1.19 0.04 -19.63
CA ALA A 136 1.20 1.04 -20.70
C ALA A 136 1.07 2.48 -20.16
N VAL A 137 0.26 2.71 -19.13
CA VAL A 137 0.17 4.01 -18.45
C VAL A 137 1.48 4.38 -17.78
N LEU A 138 2.11 3.44 -17.04
CA LEU A 138 3.36 3.69 -16.35
C LEU A 138 4.54 3.92 -17.32
N GLU A 139 4.56 3.26 -18.46
CA GLU A 139 5.57 3.45 -19.49
C GLU A 139 5.42 4.81 -20.18
N ARG A 140 4.20 5.19 -20.50
CA ARG A 140 3.90 6.44 -21.21
C ARG A 140 4.09 7.69 -20.36
N ASP A 141 3.79 7.62 -19.06
CA ASP A 141 3.85 8.79 -18.17
C ASP A 141 4.77 8.54 -16.95
N PRO A 142 6.01 9.03 -16.98
CA PRO A 142 6.94 8.92 -15.86
C PRO A 142 6.48 9.60 -14.57
N ALA A 143 5.51 10.52 -14.65
CA ALA A 143 4.94 11.16 -13.47
C ALA A 143 3.92 10.27 -12.74
N VAL A 144 3.44 9.21 -13.39
CA VAL A 144 2.54 8.24 -12.74
C VAL A 144 3.36 7.24 -11.91
N ALA A 145 3.10 7.21 -10.61
CA ALA A 145 3.73 6.27 -9.68
C ALA A 145 2.87 5.04 -9.39
N ALA A 146 1.56 5.13 -9.56
CA ALA A 146 0.67 4.00 -9.30
C ALA A 146 -0.57 4.02 -10.20
N VAL A 147 -1.07 2.81 -10.47
CA VAL A 147 -2.34 2.57 -11.16
C VAL A 147 -3.28 1.87 -10.20
N ALA A 148 -4.48 2.43 -10.06
CA ALA A 148 -5.59 1.89 -9.29
C ALA A 148 -6.55 1.12 -10.20
N PHE A 149 -6.97 -0.06 -9.77
CA PHE A 149 -7.90 -0.93 -10.49
C PHE A 149 -9.26 -0.96 -9.82
N PRO A 150 -10.36 -1.07 -10.59
CA PRO A 150 -11.67 -1.30 -10.02
C PRO A 150 -11.81 -2.74 -9.50
N GLN A 151 -12.62 -2.87 -8.46
CA GLN A 151 -13.01 -4.16 -7.91
C GLN A 151 -14.17 -4.75 -8.68
N SER A 152 -14.09 -6.02 -9.03
CA SER A 152 -15.19 -6.80 -9.58
C SER A 152 -15.47 -8.06 -8.76
N ASP A 153 -16.61 -8.69 -8.99
CA ASP A 153 -16.84 -10.07 -8.63
C ASP A 153 -16.10 -11.03 -9.60
N GLU A 154 -16.20 -12.32 -9.35
CA GLU A 154 -15.56 -13.34 -10.16
C GLU A 154 -16.04 -13.40 -11.62
N GLY A 155 -17.26 -12.95 -11.88
CA GLY A 155 -17.82 -12.81 -13.22
C GLY A 155 -17.41 -11.53 -13.95
N GLY A 156 -16.55 -10.70 -13.34
CA GLY A 156 -16.11 -9.42 -13.93
C GLY A 156 -17.08 -8.25 -13.74
N ARG A 157 -18.19 -8.45 -13.01
CA ARG A 157 -19.14 -7.39 -12.71
C ARG A 157 -18.57 -6.48 -11.63
N LEU A 158 -18.54 -5.18 -11.88
CA LEU A 158 -18.03 -4.20 -10.93
C LEU A 158 -18.81 -4.23 -9.60
N LEU A 159 -18.09 -4.18 -8.50
CA LEU A 159 -18.67 -3.99 -7.18
C LEU A 159 -19.31 -2.59 -7.05
N PRO A 160 -20.18 -2.37 -6.05
CA PRO A 160 -20.85 -1.09 -5.88
C PRO A 160 -19.89 0.11 -5.84
N PRO A 161 -20.33 1.33 -6.26
CA PRO A 161 -19.46 2.50 -6.35
C PRO A 161 -18.71 2.84 -5.05
N GLY A 162 -19.31 2.58 -3.88
CA GLY A 162 -18.67 2.79 -2.57
C GLY A 162 -17.48 1.87 -2.28
N ALA A 163 -17.33 0.79 -3.06
CA ALA A 163 -16.20 -0.13 -2.98
C ALA A 163 -15.11 0.19 -4.01
N GLN A 164 -15.28 1.21 -4.85
CA GLN A 164 -14.35 1.55 -5.91
C GLN A 164 -13.34 2.64 -5.49
N PRO A 165 -12.15 2.70 -6.08
CA PRO A 165 -11.22 3.81 -5.90
C PRO A 165 -11.80 5.15 -6.33
N SER A 166 -12.68 5.13 -7.34
CA SER A 166 -13.37 6.29 -7.91
C SER A 166 -14.70 5.86 -8.55
N ALA A 167 -15.62 6.82 -8.69
CA ALA A 167 -16.83 6.68 -9.46
C ALA A 167 -16.67 7.12 -10.94
N ALA A 168 -15.46 7.50 -11.35
CA ALA A 168 -15.18 7.91 -12.71
C ALA A 168 -15.38 6.75 -13.69
N THR A 169 -15.91 7.05 -14.87
CA THR A 169 -16.17 6.10 -15.96
C THR A 169 -15.13 6.18 -17.08
N GLU A 170 -14.14 7.05 -16.91
CA GLU A 170 -13.00 7.21 -17.82
C GLU A 170 -11.70 7.26 -17.02
N PRO A 171 -10.52 7.01 -17.65
CA PRO A 171 -9.24 7.11 -16.95
C PRO A 171 -9.10 8.44 -16.24
N SER A 172 -8.79 8.41 -14.93
CA SER A 172 -8.87 9.60 -14.07
C SER A 172 -7.75 9.66 -13.07
N LEU A 173 -7.37 10.87 -12.68
CA LEU A 173 -6.45 11.08 -11.58
C LEU A 173 -7.20 10.89 -10.26
N VAL A 174 -6.64 10.08 -9.35
CA VAL A 174 -7.25 9.78 -8.06
C VAL A 174 -6.32 10.06 -6.90
N ARG A 175 -6.89 10.24 -5.73
CA ARG A 175 -6.12 10.49 -4.51
C ARG A 175 -5.32 9.26 -4.05
N SER A 176 -5.91 8.08 -4.22
CA SER A 176 -5.39 6.84 -3.66
C SER A 176 -5.92 5.65 -4.46
N PHE A 177 -5.26 4.53 -4.29
CA PHE A 177 -5.73 3.22 -4.73
C PHE A 177 -6.29 2.42 -3.54
N ILE A 178 -6.89 1.26 -3.82
CA ILE A 178 -7.29 0.27 -2.81
C ILE A 178 -6.24 -0.84 -2.79
N GLY A 179 -5.91 -1.32 -1.59
CA GLY A 179 -4.81 -2.25 -1.37
C GLY A 179 -4.95 -3.61 -2.05
N PHE A 180 -6.18 -4.05 -2.34
CA PHE A 180 -6.46 -5.39 -2.88
C PHE A 180 -5.71 -5.71 -4.18
N ALA A 181 -5.58 -4.70 -5.07
CA ALA A 181 -4.81 -4.78 -6.31
C ALA A 181 -4.37 -3.37 -6.75
N HIS A 182 -3.08 -3.19 -6.98
CA HIS A 182 -2.53 -1.96 -7.52
C HIS A 182 -1.16 -2.20 -8.15
N LEU A 183 -0.87 -1.49 -9.22
CA LEU A 183 0.41 -1.56 -9.92
C LEU A 183 1.21 -0.29 -9.61
N VAL A 184 2.50 -0.44 -9.28
CA VAL A 184 3.33 0.69 -8.90
C VAL A 184 4.65 0.74 -9.67
N ARG A 185 5.17 1.95 -9.83
CA ARG A 185 6.56 2.21 -10.17
C ARG A 185 7.41 1.96 -8.92
N ARG A 186 8.19 0.88 -8.93
CA ARG A 186 8.99 0.43 -7.79
C ARG A 186 9.87 1.54 -7.23
N GLU A 187 10.59 2.26 -8.10
CA GLU A 187 11.51 3.32 -7.68
C GLU A 187 10.80 4.46 -6.96
N ALA A 188 9.61 4.87 -7.43
CA ALA A 188 8.84 5.93 -6.78
C ALA A 188 8.40 5.53 -5.37
N VAL A 189 7.98 4.27 -5.18
CA VAL A 189 7.62 3.74 -3.85
C VAL A 189 8.84 3.71 -2.93
N LEU A 190 9.98 3.21 -3.41
CA LEU A 190 11.21 3.15 -2.61
C LEU A 190 11.74 4.54 -2.27
N ALA A 191 11.74 5.48 -3.22
CA ALA A 191 12.16 6.87 -3.02
C ALA A 191 11.26 7.60 -2.02
N ALA A 192 9.96 7.28 -2.00
CA ALA A 192 9.03 7.78 -1.00
C ALA A 192 9.23 7.12 0.39
N GLY A 193 10.15 6.17 0.56
CA GLY A 193 10.43 5.46 1.80
C GLY A 193 9.51 4.24 2.05
N GLY A 194 8.80 3.76 1.04
CA GLY A 194 7.91 2.59 1.13
C GLY A 194 6.62 2.87 1.91
N TYR A 195 5.93 1.81 2.29
CA TYR A 195 4.75 1.85 3.15
C TYR A 195 5.17 2.09 4.61
N ARG A 196 4.40 2.90 5.35
CA ARG A 196 4.64 3.09 6.79
C ARG A 196 4.22 1.84 7.57
N GLU A 197 5.18 1.04 8.01
CA GLU A 197 4.92 -0.23 8.71
C GLU A 197 4.18 -0.05 10.05
N VAL A 198 4.22 1.14 10.65
CA VAL A 198 3.43 1.46 11.84
C VAL A 198 1.92 1.39 11.59
N LEU A 199 1.48 1.54 10.35
CA LEU A 199 0.07 1.43 9.98
C LEU A 199 -0.39 -0.03 9.87
N GLN A 200 0.52 -0.96 9.58
CA GLN A 200 0.25 -2.39 9.40
C GLN A 200 -0.72 -2.69 8.27
N ILE A 201 -2.01 -2.37 8.44
CA ILE A 201 -3.11 -2.57 7.49
C ILE A 201 -4.18 -1.48 7.68
N ASN A 202 -4.90 -1.11 6.63
CA ASN A 202 -5.93 -0.08 6.55
C ASN A 202 -5.39 1.36 6.63
N GLY A 203 -5.37 2.03 5.50
CA GLY A 203 -4.99 3.43 5.36
C GLY A 203 -3.55 3.67 4.95
N GLU A 204 -2.72 2.62 4.86
CA GLU A 204 -1.35 2.68 4.37
C GLU A 204 -1.28 3.11 2.90
N GLU A 205 -2.28 2.76 2.10
CA GLU A 205 -2.38 3.18 0.69
C GLU A 205 -2.58 4.68 0.57
N ARG A 206 -3.48 5.23 1.39
CA ARG A 206 -3.76 6.68 1.39
C ARG A 206 -2.56 7.46 1.90
N GLU A 207 -1.87 6.93 2.88
CA GLU A 207 -0.68 7.53 3.46
C GLU A 207 0.47 7.56 2.45
N LEU A 208 0.74 6.43 1.78
CA LEU A 208 1.74 6.36 0.72
C LEU A 208 1.36 7.27 -0.46
N SER A 209 0.10 7.22 -0.89
CA SER A 209 -0.40 8.04 -2.00
C SER A 209 -0.19 9.54 -1.75
N LEU A 210 -0.40 10.00 -0.52
CA LEU A 210 -0.18 11.40 -0.16
C LEU A 210 1.30 11.77 -0.27
N ARG A 211 2.24 10.89 0.12
CA ARG A 211 3.68 11.13 -0.03
C ARG A 211 4.13 11.07 -1.48
N LEU A 212 3.59 10.15 -2.27
CA LEU A 212 3.84 10.10 -3.71
C LEU A 212 3.38 11.40 -4.39
N LEU A 213 2.20 11.89 -4.03
CA LEU A 213 1.69 13.18 -4.53
C LEU A 213 2.59 14.34 -4.10
N ASP A 214 3.10 14.34 -2.86
CA ASP A 214 4.04 15.35 -2.38
C ASP A 214 5.38 15.31 -3.12
N ALA A 215 5.81 14.13 -3.56
CA ALA A 215 6.98 13.95 -4.41
C ALA A 215 6.74 14.37 -5.88
N GLY A 216 5.52 14.80 -6.25
CA GLY A 216 5.16 15.24 -7.59
C GLY A 216 4.59 14.14 -8.50
N HIS A 217 4.37 12.94 -7.95
CA HIS A 217 3.78 11.84 -8.71
C HIS A 217 2.26 11.90 -8.75
N ARG A 218 1.69 11.12 -9.67
CA ARG A 218 0.24 10.96 -9.88
C ARG A 218 -0.17 9.50 -9.70
N ILE A 219 -1.47 9.30 -9.43
CA ILE A 219 -2.11 7.99 -9.40
C ILE A 219 -3.24 8.01 -10.42
N VAL A 220 -3.27 7.03 -11.29
CA VAL A 220 -4.29 6.90 -12.35
C VAL A 220 -5.22 5.74 -12.02
N TYR A 221 -6.51 5.98 -12.12
CA TYR A 221 -7.55 4.96 -12.06
C TYR A 221 -7.98 4.57 -13.46
N LEU A 222 -8.08 3.27 -13.73
CA LEU A 222 -8.48 2.69 -15.02
C LEU A 222 -9.83 1.96 -14.85
N PRO A 223 -10.98 2.58 -15.13
CA PRO A 223 -12.30 2.01 -14.87
C PRO A 223 -12.58 0.72 -15.67
N ASP A 224 -11.98 0.58 -16.86
CA ASP A 224 -12.18 -0.56 -17.75
C ASP A 224 -11.19 -1.72 -17.50
N ALA A 225 -10.45 -1.66 -16.41
CA ALA A 225 -9.42 -2.64 -16.06
C ALA A 225 -9.72 -3.38 -14.73
N PRO A 226 -10.87 -4.10 -14.62
CA PRO A 226 -11.28 -4.71 -13.37
C PRO A 226 -10.41 -5.89 -12.99
N ILE A 227 -10.19 -6.04 -11.68
CA ILE A 227 -9.61 -7.22 -11.06
C ILE A 227 -10.64 -7.78 -10.06
N ALA A 228 -10.83 -9.10 -10.04
CA ALA A 228 -11.78 -9.69 -9.14
C ALA A 228 -11.25 -9.68 -7.70
N HIS A 229 -12.10 -9.27 -6.75
CA HIS A 229 -11.81 -9.26 -5.33
C HIS A 229 -12.80 -10.17 -4.60
N LEU A 230 -12.34 -11.34 -4.22
CA LEU A 230 -13.17 -12.39 -3.61
C LEU A 230 -13.28 -12.22 -2.10
N ALA A 231 -13.19 -10.96 -1.62
CA ALA A 231 -13.20 -10.64 -0.21
C ALA A 231 -14.45 -11.19 0.49
N SER A 232 -14.24 -12.02 1.50
CA SER A 232 -15.29 -12.44 2.41
C SER A 232 -15.42 -11.47 3.57
N GLN A 233 -16.62 -10.98 3.82
CA GLN A 233 -16.94 -10.23 5.03
C GLN A 233 -17.19 -11.17 6.23
N ALA A 234 -17.31 -12.48 5.98
CA ALA A 234 -17.58 -13.46 7.03
C ALA A 234 -16.41 -13.55 8.02
N GLY A 235 -16.70 -13.43 9.30
CA GLY A 235 -15.71 -13.56 10.36
C GLY A 235 -14.81 -12.32 10.58
N ARG A 236 -15.07 -11.19 9.93
CA ARG A 236 -14.32 -9.95 10.19
C ARG A 236 -14.59 -9.45 11.61
N ASP A 237 -13.55 -9.34 12.42
CA ASP A 237 -13.63 -8.68 13.74
C ASP A 237 -13.80 -7.16 13.53
N LEU A 238 -15.07 -6.71 13.69
CA LEU A 238 -15.43 -5.30 13.52
C LEU A 238 -14.74 -4.39 14.55
N ASN A 239 -14.48 -4.89 15.76
CA ASN A 239 -13.82 -4.11 16.81
C ASN A 239 -12.34 -3.87 16.45
N HIS A 240 -11.66 -4.92 15.97
CA HIS A 240 -10.30 -4.80 15.48
C HIS A 240 -10.23 -3.91 14.24
N TYR A 241 -11.16 -4.05 13.31
CA TYR A 241 -11.22 -3.23 12.11
C TYR A 241 -11.44 -1.74 12.43
N LEU A 242 -12.39 -1.44 13.33
CA LEU A 242 -12.63 -0.07 13.80
C LEU A 242 -11.40 0.53 14.48
N PHE A 243 -10.73 -0.26 15.34
CA PHE A 243 -9.49 0.14 15.99
C PHE A 243 -8.44 0.53 14.95
N GLN A 244 -8.18 -0.31 13.95
CA GLN A 244 -7.18 -0.06 12.91
C GLN A 244 -7.50 1.19 12.10
N VAL A 245 -8.74 1.33 11.63
CA VAL A 245 -9.15 2.46 10.79
C VAL A 245 -8.99 3.80 11.51
N VAL A 246 -9.47 3.91 12.77
CA VAL A 246 -9.39 5.17 13.51
C VAL A 246 -7.95 5.47 13.94
N ARG A 247 -7.23 4.47 14.48
CA ARG A 247 -5.83 4.62 14.87
C ARG A 247 -4.98 5.08 13.69
N ASN A 248 -5.13 4.45 12.54
CA ASN A 248 -4.29 4.73 11.37
C ASN A 248 -4.65 6.07 10.71
N ASP A 249 -5.91 6.48 10.71
CA ASP A 249 -6.30 7.83 10.25
C ASP A 249 -5.62 8.93 11.10
N VAL A 250 -5.54 8.71 12.43
CA VAL A 250 -4.81 9.61 13.34
C VAL A 250 -3.31 9.55 13.11
N LEU A 251 -2.72 8.36 13.00
CA LEU A 251 -1.27 8.20 12.74
C LEU A 251 -0.87 8.85 11.42
N ALA A 252 -1.65 8.68 10.36
CA ALA A 252 -1.39 9.32 9.07
C ALA A 252 -1.39 10.85 9.18
N ALA A 253 -2.32 11.43 9.95
CA ALA A 253 -2.33 12.86 10.22
C ALA A 253 -1.09 13.31 11.02
N MET A 254 -0.74 12.57 12.07
CA MET A 254 0.44 12.86 12.88
C MET A 254 1.74 12.77 12.07
N LEU A 255 1.82 11.86 11.12
CA LEU A 255 3.00 11.64 10.28
C LEU A 255 3.13 12.69 9.18
N ASN A 256 2.03 13.03 8.51
CA ASN A 256 2.10 13.73 7.22
C ASN A 256 1.45 15.12 7.19
N GLU A 257 0.60 15.48 8.14
CA GLU A 257 -0.01 16.82 8.11
C GLU A 257 0.95 17.88 8.68
N PRO A 258 0.97 19.11 8.11
CA PRO A 258 1.63 20.25 8.75
C PRO A 258 1.15 20.42 10.19
N LEU A 259 2.05 20.81 11.10
CA LEU A 259 1.78 20.80 12.54
C LEU A 259 0.47 21.50 12.94
N PRO A 260 0.16 22.71 12.44
CA PRO A 260 -1.10 23.37 12.81
C PRO A 260 -2.34 22.56 12.42
N LEU A 261 -2.30 21.92 11.26
CA LEU A 261 -3.39 21.06 10.80
C LEU A 261 -3.47 19.77 11.62
N ALA A 262 -2.35 19.11 11.91
CA ALA A 262 -2.32 17.90 12.72
C ALA A 262 -2.89 18.16 14.13
N VAL A 263 -2.52 19.27 14.77
CA VAL A 263 -3.05 19.66 16.08
C VAL A 263 -4.58 19.83 16.03
N ALA A 264 -5.10 20.45 14.98
CA ALA A 264 -6.54 20.66 14.82
C ALA A 264 -7.30 19.37 14.43
N SER A 265 -6.72 18.55 13.55
CA SER A 265 -7.40 17.40 12.95
C SER A 265 -7.37 16.15 13.83
N VAL A 266 -6.31 15.93 14.61
CA VAL A 266 -6.15 14.72 15.44
C VAL A 266 -7.31 14.54 16.44
N PRO A 267 -7.72 15.54 17.22
CA PRO A 267 -8.88 15.38 18.12
C PRO A 267 -10.18 15.04 17.37
N VAL A 268 -10.40 15.67 16.21
CA VAL A 268 -11.58 15.43 15.38
C VAL A 268 -11.58 13.99 14.84
N ARG A 269 -10.42 13.49 14.39
CA ARG A 269 -10.26 12.12 13.91
C ARG A 269 -10.47 11.10 15.02
N LEU A 270 -9.94 11.35 16.21
CA LEU A 270 -10.18 10.51 17.38
C LEU A 270 -11.66 10.46 17.75
N TRP A 271 -12.33 11.60 17.71
CA TRP A 271 -13.75 11.68 18.02
C TRP A 271 -14.63 10.84 17.08
N ARG A 272 -14.21 10.64 15.83
CA ARG A 272 -14.90 9.81 14.84
C ARG A 272 -15.08 8.36 15.28
N TYR A 273 -14.29 7.89 16.25
CA TYR A 273 -14.50 6.57 16.84
C TYR A 273 -15.93 6.34 17.29
N PHE A 274 -16.55 7.30 17.98
CA PHE A 274 -17.87 7.14 18.57
C PHE A 274 -18.99 7.00 17.53
N PRO A 275 -19.14 7.89 16.53
CA PRO A 275 -20.14 7.71 15.49
C PRO A 275 -19.87 6.48 14.61
N MET A 276 -18.60 6.15 14.32
CA MET A 276 -18.26 4.96 13.54
C MET A 276 -18.59 3.67 14.31
N ARG A 277 -18.24 3.59 15.59
CA ARG A 277 -18.62 2.47 16.47
C ARG A 277 -20.12 2.22 16.42
N ARG A 278 -20.91 3.28 16.59
CA ARG A 278 -22.38 3.19 16.56
C ARG A 278 -22.89 2.79 15.17
N GLY A 279 -22.41 3.44 14.12
CA GLY A 279 -22.85 3.19 12.73
C GLY A 279 -22.54 1.78 12.23
N TRP A 280 -21.45 1.20 12.70
CA TRP A 280 -21.04 -0.17 12.35
C TRP A 280 -21.59 -1.25 13.29
N GLY A 281 -22.26 -0.86 14.37
CA GLY A 281 -22.74 -1.82 15.36
C GLY A 281 -21.64 -2.54 16.12
N ALA A 282 -20.45 -1.92 16.23
CA ALA A 282 -19.32 -2.53 16.92
C ALA A 282 -19.53 -2.46 18.45
N ASP A 283 -19.44 -3.61 19.12
CA ASP A 283 -19.47 -3.68 20.59
C ASP A 283 -18.04 -3.59 21.15
N ASP A 284 -17.56 -2.36 21.31
CA ASP A 284 -16.20 -2.07 21.74
C ASP A 284 -16.14 -0.96 22.79
N PRO A 285 -16.56 -1.22 24.04
CA PRO A 285 -16.60 -0.19 25.08
C PRO A 285 -15.22 0.35 25.46
N GLY A 286 -14.16 -0.47 25.36
CA GLY A 286 -12.77 -0.09 25.69
C GLY A 286 -11.93 0.38 24.51
N GLY A 287 -12.45 0.39 23.28
CA GLY A 287 -11.70 0.61 22.05
C GLY A 287 -11.05 1.98 21.98
N PHE A 288 -11.74 3.02 22.41
CA PHE A 288 -11.15 4.37 22.44
C PHE A 288 -9.88 4.45 23.29
N GLY A 289 -9.92 3.86 24.50
CA GLY A 289 -8.75 3.80 25.38
C GLY A 289 -7.59 3.01 24.76
N ARG A 290 -7.89 1.89 24.07
CA ARG A 290 -6.88 1.13 23.32
C ARG A 290 -6.25 1.95 22.20
N ILE A 291 -7.04 2.72 21.45
CA ILE A 291 -6.53 3.61 20.40
C ILE A 291 -5.58 4.64 21.00
N VAL A 292 -5.99 5.35 22.05
CA VAL A 292 -5.16 6.37 22.72
C VAL A 292 -3.84 5.79 23.20
N ARG A 293 -3.88 4.60 23.83
CA ARG A 293 -2.67 3.90 24.27
C ARG A 293 -1.76 3.57 23.10
N ALA A 294 -2.29 2.96 22.04
CA ALA A 294 -1.52 2.59 20.85
C ALA A 294 -0.89 3.81 20.15
N LEU A 295 -1.57 4.95 20.16
CA LEU A 295 -1.02 6.21 19.64
C LEU A 295 0.12 6.72 20.52
N ALA A 296 -0.01 6.64 21.84
CA ALA A 296 1.04 7.02 22.77
C ALA A 296 2.29 6.14 22.59
N GLU A 297 2.12 4.83 22.46
CA GLU A 297 3.19 3.87 22.17
C GLU A 297 3.87 4.13 20.81
N ALA A 298 3.13 4.61 19.83
CA ALA A 298 3.66 4.95 18.51
C ALA A 298 4.41 6.30 18.46
N LEU A 299 4.29 7.18 19.47
CA LEU A 299 4.89 8.53 19.47
C LEU A 299 6.38 8.58 19.15
N PRO A 300 7.25 7.70 19.72
CA PRO A 300 8.68 7.71 19.40
C PRO A 300 8.92 7.43 17.91
N ARG A 301 8.15 6.53 17.33
CA ARG A 301 8.22 6.20 15.90
C ARG A 301 7.69 7.34 15.04
N VAL A 302 6.55 7.92 15.41
CA VAL A 302 5.98 9.09 14.72
C VAL A 302 6.98 10.25 14.72
N ARG A 303 7.63 10.56 15.84
CA ARG A 303 8.64 11.63 15.91
C ARG A 303 9.81 11.42 14.96
N ARG A 304 10.25 10.16 14.81
CA ARG A 304 11.37 9.79 13.92
C ARG A 304 10.96 9.79 12.45
N GLU A 305 9.74 9.33 12.15
CA GLU A 305 9.28 9.11 10.78
C GLU A 305 8.42 10.25 10.23
N ARG A 306 8.10 11.26 11.04
CA ARG A 306 7.28 12.38 10.64
C ARG A 306 7.90 13.14 9.46
N SER A 307 7.12 13.26 8.38
CA SER A 307 7.50 13.98 7.16
C SER A 307 6.27 14.73 6.63
N PRO A 308 6.00 15.94 7.14
CA PRO A 308 4.82 16.70 6.75
C PRO A 308 4.86 17.09 5.28
N VAL A 309 3.76 16.86 4.59
CA VAL A 309 3.61 17.26 3.19
C VAL A 309 3.36 18.76 3.07
N ARG A 310 3.58 19.31 1.89
CA ARG A 310 3.35 20.72 1.60
C ARG A 310 1.86 21.08 1.61
N TRP A 311 1.54 22.33 1.92
CA TRP A 311 0.17 22.85 1.83
C TRP A 311 -0.41 22.77 0.40
N SER A 312 0.43 22.92 -0.62
CA SER A 312 0.05 22.72 -2.03
C SER A 312 -0.44 21.30 -2.29
N THR A 313 0.24 20.32 -1.73
CA THR A 313 -0.12 18.89 -1.82
C THR A 313 -1.47 18.61 -1.17
N LEU A 314 -1.76 19.21 -0.02
CA LEU A 314 -3.08 19.07 0.60
C LEU A 314 -4.21 19.72 -0.22
N ARG A 315 -3.93 20.82 -0.92
CA ARG A 315 -4.90 21.42 -1.86
C ARG A 315 -5.15 20.49 -3.06
N GLU A 316 -4.08 19.96 -3.63
CA GLU A 316 -4.18 19.01 -4.73
C GLU A 316 -4.91 17.73 -4.31
N TRP A 317 -4.60 17.20 -3.12
CA TRP A 317 -5.31 16.06 -2.55
C TRP A 317 -6.82 16.28 -2.45
N ARG A 318 -7.25 17.51 -2.13
CA ARG A 318 -8.68 17.86 -2.11
C ARG A 318 -9.27 17.92 -3.50
N ARG A 319 -8.53 18.48 -4.47
CA ARG A 319 -8.95 18.56 -5.89
C ARG A 319 -9.14 17.16 -6.48
N LEU A 320 -8.25 16.26 -6.21
CA LEU A 320 -8.30 14.86 -6.66
C LEU A 320 -9.47 14.05 -6.06
N ALA A 321 -10.20 14.60 -5.09
CA ALA A 321 -11.46 13.99 -4.61
C ALA A 321 -12.54 13.91 -5.68
N GLN A 322 -12.44 14.74 -6.71
CA GLN A 322 -13.38 14.80 -7.84
C GLN A 322 -12.96 13.91 -9.00
N SER A 323 -11.82 13.21 -8.86
CA SER A 323 -11.28 12.31 -9.89
C SER A 323 -11.27 12.93 -11.29
N PRO A 324 -10.52 14.05 -11.50
CA PRO A 324 -10.49 14.71 -12.81
C PRO A 324 -9.92 13.77 -13.88
N PRO A 325 -10.31 13.93 -15.16
CA PRO A 325 -9.83 13.11 -16.25
C PRO A 325 -8.29 13.06 -16.31
N TYR A 326 -7.78 11.90 -16.66
CA TYR A 326 -6.36 11.70 -16.92
C TYR A 326 -6.09 11.89 -18.43
N HIS A 327 -5.24 12.83 -18.74
CA HIS A 327 -4.74 13.03 -20.09
C HIS A 327 -3.28 12.59 -20.12
N PRO A 328 -2.96 11.48 -20.81
CA PRO A 328 -1.58 11.06 -20.96
C PRO A 328 -0.80 12.13 -21.73
N PRO A 329 0.50 12.27 -21.45
CA PRO A 329 1.33 13.14 -22.28
C PRO A 329 1.32 12.68 -23.74
N ASP A 330 1.51 13.62 -24.66
CA ASP A 330 1.69 13.30 -26.08
C ASP A 330 2.84 12.29 -26.23
N ALA A 331 2.70 11.39 -27.19
CA ALA A 331 3.79 10.47 -27.49
C ALA A 331 5.01 11.26 -27.93
N PRO A 332 6.23 10.93 -27.44
CA PRO A 332 7.46 11.61 -27.79
C PRO A 332 7.81 11.48 -29.29
#